data_d5ab76bf4a4238ff2c5600c6b06411c7
#
_entry.id   d5ab76bf4a4238ff2c5600c6b06411c7
#
_cell.length_a   1.000
_cell.length_b   1.000
_cell.length_c   1.000
_cell.angle_alpha   90.00
_cell.angle_beta   90.00
_cell.angle_gamma   90.00
#
_symmetry.space_group_name_H-M   'P 1'
#
loop_
_entity.id
_entity.type
_entity.pdbx_description
1 polymer ?
#
loop_
_entity_poly.entity_id
_entity_poly.type
_entity_poly.pdbx_seq_one_letter_code
_entity_poly.pdbx_strand_id
1 'polypeptide(L)'
;TVTLNGYALGVHAPGKQLLYEALPSVHHQLLAHGLGVQALRASTDDGKIGITNLHAPVSAKSWRPFDRLHAGLFDAIFNRLFADPILLGRYPRVPWIAKRNFAPLLDAVRPGDLELIQQPLDFYGLNYYYPVRIGAGAGPAAGAPTGHHRRVAALKRLPFHLADFPEFPRTGFGWPIAPAHLGTLLVQMRDRYGDTLPPILITENGASFPEPASTDGPIDDSERIDYLAAHLESALDSVAPGGPAEGVELAGWFVWTLLDNFEWAAGYTQRFGLVHVDFDTLERTPKASFEWLRQLTAARERTAA
;
A
#
# COMPACT_ATOMS: atom_id res chain seq x y z
N THR A 1 -0.72 7.77 0.65
CA THR A 1 0.59 8.48 0.70
C THR A 1 0.38 9.98 0.79
N VAL A 2 -0.25 10.64 -0.21
CA VAL A 2 -0.37 12.12 -0.28
C VAL A 2 -0.99 12.70 0.98
N THR A 3 -2.21 12.27 1.36
CA THR A 3 -2.91 12.82 2.54
C THR A 3 -2.16 12.56 3.83
N LEU A 4 -1.80 11.28 4.09
CA LEU A 4 -1.19 10.92 5.37
C LEU A 4 0.23 11.45 5.49
N ASN A 5 1.09 11.17 4.50
CA ASN A 5 2.50 11.56 4.56
C ASN A 5 2.74 13.04 4.21
N GLY A 6 1.98 13.60 3.27
CA GLY A 6 2.18 14.98 2.81
C GLY A 6 1.46 16.01 3.68
N TYR A 7 0.18 15.79 3.98
CA TYR A 7 -0.64 16.77 4.68
C TYR A 7 -0.78 16.49 6.19
N ALA A 8 -0.96 15.23 6.61
CA ALA A 8 -1.17 14.94 8.03
C ALA A 8 0.13 14.89 8.82
N LEU A 9 1.16 14.18 8.32
CA LEU A 9 2.42 13.95 9.03
C LEU A 9 3.57 14.84 8.56
N GLY A 10 3.53 15.35 7.35
CA GLY A 10 4.56 16.24 6.80
C GLY A 10 5.89 15.56 6.45
N VAL A 11 5.86 14.24 6.20
CA VAL A 11 7.04 13.45 5.80
C VAL A 11 7.40 13.68 4.34
N HIS A 12 6.37 13.84 3.51
CA HIS A 12 6.48 14.12 2.09
C HIS A 12 6.01 15.54 1.76
N ALA A 13 6.26 16.01 0.54
CA ALA A 13 5.67 17.26 0.06
C ALA A 13 4.13 17.20 0.15
N PRO A 14 3.46 18.29 0.51
CA PRO A 14 3.94 19.66 0.76
C PRO A 14 4.45 19.90 2.21
N GLY A 15 4.70 18.88 3.02
CA GLY A 15 5.31 19.00 4.34
C GLY A 15 4.39 19.59 5.42
N LYS A 16 3.07 19.49 5.25
CA LYS A 16 2.09 19.96 6.24
C LYS A 16 1.99 18.98 7.41
N GLN A 17 1.70 19.45 8.60
CA GLN A 17 1.54 18.65 9.83
C GLN A 17 0.16 18.90 10.48
N LEU A 18 -0.87 18.72 9.67
CA LEU A 18 -2.25 19.04 10.03
C LEU A 18 -2.95 17.95 10.84
N LEU A 19 -2.37 16.73 10.93
CA LEU A 19 -3.01 15.57 11.55
C LEU A 19 -4.43 15.35 11.01
N TYR A 20 -5.42 15.36 11.88
CA TYR A 20 -6.83 15.12 11.51
C TYR A 20 -7.45 16.26 10.69
N GLU A 21 -6.92 17.47 10.77
CA GLU A 21 -7.34 18.59 9.92
C GLU A 21 -6.96 18.38 8.43
N ALA A 22 -6.15 17.38 8.12
CA ALA A 22 -5.89 16.96 6.75
C ALA A 22 -7.01 16.10 6.14
N LEU A 23 -7.93 15.56 6.94
CA LEU A 23 -8.92 14.58 6.49
C LEU A 23 -9.91 15.10 5.41
N PRO A 24 -10.30 16.38 5.35
CA PRO A 24 -11.07 16.89 4.21
C PRO A 24 -10.38 16.66 2.86
N SER A 25 -9.05 16.62 2.81
CA SER A 25 -8.32 16.34 1.55
C SER A 25 -8.57 14.91 1.04
N VAL A 26 -8.87 13.95 1.92
CA VAL A 26 -9.29 12.59 1.53
C VAL A 26 -10.58 12.66 0.74
N HIS A 27 -11.58 13.37 1.29
CA HIS A 27 -12.88 13.50 0.66
C HIS A 27 -12.77 14.14 -0.73
N HIS A 28 -12.00 15.23 -0.86
CA HIS A 28 -11.81 15.89 -2.15
C HIS A 28 -11.04 15.01 -3.16
N GLN A 29 -10.09 14.18 -2.72
CA GLN A 29 -9.42 13.21 -3.61
C GLN A 29 -10.42 12.13 -4.09
N LEU A 30 -11.32 11.69 -3.21
CA LEU A 30 -12.34 10.71 -3.58
C LEU A 30 -13.40 11.32 -4.52
N LEU A 31 -13.80 12.58 -4.32
CA LEU A 31 -14.65 13.30 -5.28
C LEU A 31 -13.96 13.43 -6.65
N ALA A 32 -12.68 13.77 -6.67
CA ALA A 32 -11.91 13.83 -7.90
C ALA A 32 -11.84 12.46 -8.61
N HIS A 33 -11.74 11.37 -7.84
CA HIS A 33 -11.85 10.01 -8.39
C HIS A 33 -13.21 9.78 -9.06
N GLY A 34 -14.32 10.06 -8.38
CA GLY A 34 -15.66 9.85 -8.93
C GLY A 34 -15.92 10.66 -10.20
N LEU A 35 -15.53 11.94 -10.21
CA LEU A 35 -15.60 12.82 -11.40
C LEU A 35 -14.70 12.29 -12.53
N GLY A 36 -13.49 11.81 -12.18
CA GLY A 36 -12.56 11.24 -13.15
C GLY A 36 -13.14 9.98 -13.81
N VAL A 37 -13.76 9.07 -13.05
CA VAL A 37 -14.41 7.88 -13.60
C VAL A 37 -15.53 8.27 -14.55
N GLN A 38 -16.40 9.22 -14.17
CA GLN A 38 -17.48 9.68 -15.05
C GLN A 38 -16.92 10.28 -16.35
N ALA A 39 -15.90 11.12 -16.27
CA ALA A 39 -15.28 11.73 -17.43
C ALA A 39 -14.65 10.69 -18.38
N LEU A 40 -13.95 9.70 -17.82
CA LEU A 40 -13.34 8.62 -18.58
C LEU A 40 -14.40 7.75 -19.26
N ARG A 41 -15.47 7.36 -18.55
CA ARG A 41 -16.59 6.59 -19.13
C ARG A 41 -17.28 7.33 -20.26
N ALA A 42 -17.37 8.67 -20.18
CA ALA A 42 -17.95 9.48 -21.24
C ALA A 42 -17.02 9.64 -22.45
N SER A 43 -15.72 9.37 -22.32
CA SER A 43 -14.72 9.57 -23.38
C SER A 43 -14.22 8.29 -24.06
N THR A 44 -14.47 7.10 -23.47
CA THR A 44 -14.02 5.81 -24.00
C THR A 44 -15.05 4.72 -23.73
N ASP A 45 -15.34 3.92 -24.76
CA ASP A 45 -16.30 2.82 -24.66
C ASP A 45 -15.66 1.52 -24.13
N ASP A 46 -14.35 1.30 -24.34
CA ASP A 46 -13.66 0.03 -24.09
C ASP A 46 -12.61 0.10 -22.97
N GLY A 47 -12.42 1.27 -22.34
CA GLY A 47 -11.40 1.46 -21.31
C GLY A 47 -11.78 0.82 -19.97
N LYS A 48 -10.94 -0.09 -19.45
CA LYS A 48 -11.08 -0.57 -18.07
C LYS A 48 -10.58 0.49 -17.08
N ILE A 49 -11.42 0.82 -16.10
CA ILE A 49 -11.17 1.86 -15.13
C ILE A 49 -11.10 1.26 -13.73
N GLY A 50 -10.03 1.58 -13.00
CA GLY A 50 -9.85 1.21 -11.61
C GLY A 50 -9.23 2.34 -10.81
N ILE A 51 -8.98 2.07 -9.54
CA ILE A 51 -8.23 2.96 -8.65
C ILE A 51 -7.21 2.16 -7.86
N THR A 52 -6.04 2.76 -7.62
CA THR A 52 -4.99 2.13 -6.82
C THR A 52 -4.92 2.74 -5.43
N ASN A 53 -4.88 1.88 -4.41
CA ASN A 53 -4.64 2.27 -3.03
C ASN A 53 -3.57 1.41 -2.36
N LEU A 54 -2.78 2.05 -1.48
CA LEU A 54 -1.85 1.36 -0.61
C LEU A 54 -2.62 0.75 0.57
N HIS A 55 -2.42 -0.55 0.80
CA HIS A 55 -2.99 -1.28 1.92
C HIS A 55 -1.93 -2.06 2.69
N ALA A 56 -2.21 -2.29 3.97
CA ALA A 56 -1.44 -3.18 4.81
C ALA A 56 -2.37 -3.91 5.78
N PRO A 57 -2.19 -5.22 6.01
CA PRO A 57 -2.89 -5.88 7.10
C PRO A 57 -2.41 -5.30 8.42
N VAL A 58 -3.36 -4.87 9.23
CA VAL A 58 -3.09 -4.22 10.53
C VAL A 58 -3.33 -5.19 11.66
N SER A 59 -2.35 -5.34 12.54
CA SER A 59 -2.45 -6.15 13.74
C SER A 59 -2.24 -5.33 15.00
N ALA A 60 -2.82 -5.77 16.12
CA ALA A 60 -2.52 -5.21 17.43
C ALA A 60 -1.23 -5.82 17.98
N LYS A 61 -0.40 -5.01 18.66
CA LYS A 61 0.83 -5.46 19.32
C LYS A 61 0.58 -6.56 20.37
N SER A 62 -0.57 -6.51 21.01
CA SER A 62 -0.97 -7.49 22.01
C SER A 62 -2.50 -7.65 22.07
N TRP A 63 -2.96 -8.61 22.87
CA TRP A 63 -4.39 -8.84 23.13
C TRP A 63 -5.06 -7.74 23.97
N ARG A 64 -4.29 -6.78 24.51
CA ARG A 64 -4.80 -5.69 25.36
C ARG A 64 -5.86 -4.86 24.61
N PRO A 65 -6.97 -4.48 25.26
CA PRO A 65 -8.07 -3.78 24.62
C PRO A 65 -7.65 -2.48 23.90
N PHE A 66 -6.73 -1.72 24.50
CA PHE A 66 -6.26 -0.46 23.89
C PHE A 66 -5.37 -0.68 22.64
N ASP A 67 -4.55 -1.75 22.61
CA ASP A 67 -3.78 -2.07 21.41
C ASP A 67 -4.73 -2.44 20.26
N ARG A 68 -5.75 -3.25 20.54
CA ARG A 68 -6.78 -3.63 19.56
C ARG A 68 -7.61 -2.43 19.09
N LEU A 69 -7.98 -1.53 20.01
CA LEU A 69 -8.72 -0.31 19.68
C LEU A 69 -7.93 0.58 18.72
N HIS A 70 -6.65 0.80 19.00
CA HIS A 70 -5.80 1.63 18.16
C HIS A 70 -5.41 0.95 16.84
N ALA A 71 -5.26 -0.36 16.81
CA ALA A 71 -5.10 -1.11 15.56
C ALA A 71 -6.34 -0.95 14.67
N GLY A 72 -7.55 -1.06 15.23
CA GLY A 72 -8.80 -0.81 14.50
C GLY A 72 -8.93 0.64 14.00
N LEU A 73 -8.49 1.61 14.81
CA LEU A 73 -8.45 3.02 14.36
C LEU A 73 -7.44 3.23 13.23
N PHE A 74 -6.26 2.62 13.34
CA PHE A 74 -5.25 2.71 12.28
C PHE A 74 -5.74 2.05 10.99
N ASP A 75 -6.36 0.86 11.06
CA ASP A 75 -6.98 0.21 9.89
C ASP A 75 -8.06 1.10 9.26
N ALA A 76 -8.88 1.74 10.06
CA ALA A 76 -9.89 2.67 9.57
C ALA A 76 -9.27 3.84 8.80
N ILE A 77 -8.16 4.42 9.29
CA ILE A 77 -7.47 5.55 8.65
C ILE A 77 -6.66 5.11 7.43
N PHE A 78 -5.90 4.03 7.56
CA PHE A 78 -4.92 3.63 6.55
C PHE A 78 -5.54 2.89 5.37
N ASN A 79 -6.42 1.93 5.66
CA ASN A 79 -7.02 1.07 4.65
C ASN A 79 -8.41 1.56 4.22
N ARG A 80 -9.30 1.78 5.19
CA ARG A 80 -10.74 1.88 4.96
C ARG A 80 -11.21 3.28 4.61
N LEU A 81 -10.46 4.31 5.02
CA LEU A 81 -10.80 5.70 4.76
C LEU A 81 -10.93 6.02 3.25
N PHE A 82 -10.18 5.30 2.43
CA PHE A 82 -10.25 5.39 0.97
C PHE A 82 -11.12 4.28 0.36
N ALA A 83 -10.93 3.02 0.79
CA ALA A 83 -11.60 1.89 0.18
C ALA A 83 -13.11 1.81 0.50
N ASP A 84 -13.53 2.07 1.75
CA ASP A 84 -14.95 1.97 2.12
C ASP A 84 -15.85 2.94 1.30
N PRO A 85 -15.50 4.23 1.10
CA PRO A 85 -16.33 5.12 0.28
C PRO A 85 -16.42 4.68 -1.19
N ILE A 86 -15.33 4.16 -1.74
CA ILE A 86 -15.27 3.69 -3.13
C ILE A 86 -16.11 2.42 -3.32
N LEU A 87 -15.93 1.43 -2.43
CA LEU A 87 -16.52 0.10 -2.59
C LEU A 87 -17.89 -0.03 -1.91
N LEU A 88 -18.13 0.69 -0.81
CA LEU A 88 -19.34 0.58 0.00
C LEU A 88 -20.19 1.86 0.04
N GLY A 89 -19.79 2.96 -0.58
CA GLY A 89 -20.50 4.24 -0.56
C GLY A 89 -20.62 4.87 0.84
N ARG A 90 -19.72 4.55 1.74
CA ARG A 90 -19.76 5.08 3.12
C ARG A 90 -18.37 5.17 3.74
N TYR A 91 -18.16 6.15 4.62
CA TYR A 91 -16.95 6.20 5.43
C TYR A 91 -16.93 5.12 6.52
N PRO A 92 -15.74 4.66 6.94
CA PRO A 92 -15.61 3.66 8.01
C PRO A 92 -16.14 4.20 9.34
N ARG A 93 -16.76 3.30 10.11
CA ARG A 93 -17.08 3.60 11.51
C ARG A 93 -15.80 3.65 12.32
N VAL A 94 -15.58 4.76 13.01
CA VAL A 94 -14.44 4.92 13.91
C VAL A 94 -14.88 4.77 15.38
N PRO A 95 -13.98 4.34 16.28
CA PRO A 95 -14.26 4.29 17.70
C PRO A 95 -14.76 5.64 18.22
N TRP A 96 -15.65 5.61 19.23
CA TRP A 96 -16.26 6.82 19.79
C TRP A 96 -15.24 7.87 20.26
N ILE A 97 -14.07 7.42 20.78
CA ILE A 97 -12.97 8.28 21.23
C ILE A 97 -12.34 9.10 20.08
N ALA A 98 -12.45 8.62 18.85
CA ALA A 98 -11.90 9.26 17.66
C ALA A 98 -12.94 10.12 16.89
N LYS A 99 -14.23 10.04 17.23
CA LYS A 99 -15.28 10.72 16.44
C LYS A 99 -15.02 12.22 16.25
N ARG A 100 -14.59 12.92 17.32
CA ARG A 100 -14.27 14.36 17.25
C ARG A 100 -13.15 14.65 16.24
N ASN A 101 -12.18 13.77 16.13
CA ASN A 101 -11.05 13.93 15.22
C ASN A 101 -11.45 13.74 13.74
N PHE A 102 -12.58 13.06 13.49
CA PHE A 102 -13.11 12.85 12.15
C PHE A 102 -14.19 13.90 11.77
N ALA A 103 -14.56 14.81 12.66
CA ALA A 103 -15.51 15.87 12.34
C ALA A 103 -15.10 16.68 11.10
N PRO A 104 -13.83 17.12 10.92
CA PRO A 104 -13.45 17.86 9.72
C PRO A 104 -13.73 17.11 8.40
N LEU A 105 -13.58 15.78 8.38
CA LEU A 105 -13.95 14.95 7.22
C LEU A 105 -15.46 14.97 6.99
N LEU A 106 -16.22 14.69 8.04
CA LEU A 106 -17.68 14.54 7.95
C LEU A 106 -18.37 15.87 7.59
N ASP A 107 -17.85 16.99 8.09
CA ASP A 107 -18.32 18.33 7.78
C ASP A 107 -18.05 18.74 6.31
N ALA A 108 -17.09 18.09 5.66
CA ALA A 108 -16.81 18.31 4.24
C ALA A 108 -17.77 17.57 3.29
N VAL A 109 -18.44 16.51 3.78
CA VAL A 109 -19.33 15.66 2.97
C VAL A 109 -20.65 16.37 2.70
N ARG A 110 -21.08 16.40 1.45
CA ARG A 110 -22.35 16.99 1.01
C ARG A 110 -23.31 15.90 0.49
N PRO A 111 -24.62 16.16 0.44
CA PRO A 111 -25.56 15.25 -0.21
C PRO A 111 -25.16 14.93 -1.66
N GLY A 112 -25.13 13.66 -2.04
CA GLY A 112 -24.74 13.17 -3.36
C GLY A 112 -23.25 12.87 -3.52
N ASP A 113 -22.37 13.28 -2.60
CA ASP A 113 -20.93 13.07 -2.73
C ASP A 113 -20.55 11.58 -2.70
N LEU A 114 -21.16 10.80 -1.82
CA LEU A 114 -20.84 9.38 -1.67
C LEU A 114 -21.31 8.57 -2.87
N GLU A 115 -22.43 8.90 -3.46
CA GLU A 115 -22.92 8.33 -4.70
C GLU A 115 -22.00 8.68 -5.88
N LEU A 116 -21.46 9.91 -5.91
CA LEU A 116 -20.47 10.33 -6.89
C LEU A 116 -19.15 9.56 -6.72
N ILE A 117 -18.70 9.32 -5.49
CA ILE A 117 -17.46 8.59 -5.18
C ILE A 117 -17.59 7.11 -5.56
N GLN A 118 -18.73 6.47 -5.27
CA GLN A 118 -18.98 5.05 -5.49
C GLN A 118 -19.33 4.76 -6.98
N GLN A 119 -18.38 5.04 -7.87
CA GLN A 119 -18.54 4.66 -9.27
C GLN A 119 -18.17 3.17 -9.51
N PRO A 120 -18.83 2.47 -10.44
CA PRO A 120 -18.43 1.11 -10.82
C PRO A 120 -17.01 1.07 -11.35
N LEU A 121 -16.21 0.12 -10.83
CA LEU A 121 -14.84 -0.12 -11.23
C LEU A 121 -14.68 -1.47 -11.91
N ASP A 122 -13.79 -1.55 -12.90
CA ASP A 122 -13.44 -2.80 -13.59
C ASP A 122 -12.35 -3.60 -12.85
N PHE A 123 -11.57 -2.92 -12.02
CA PHE A 123 -10.57 -3.52 -11.14
C PHE A 123 -10.26 -2.63 -9.93
N TYR A 124 -9.71 -3.25 -8.90
CA TYR A 124 -9.14 -2.54 -7.75
C TYR A 124 -7.64 -2.75 -7.69
N GLY A 125 -6.88 -1.67 -7.81
CA GLY A 125 -5.42 -1.69 -7.69
C GLY A 125 -4.99 -1.73 -6.23
N LEU A 126 -4.17 -2.70 -5.88
CA LEU A 126 -3.67 -2.94 -4.53
C LEU A 126 -2.15 -2.78 -4.52
N ASN A 127 -1.65 -1.73 -3.86
CA ASN A 127 -0.23 -1.62 -3.53
C ASN A 127 0.01 -2.28 -2.17
N TYR A 128 0.95 -3.22 -2.11
CA TYR A 128 1.33 -3.92 -0.89
C TYR A 128 2.84 -4.02 -0.73
N TYR A 129 3.34 -3.71 0.46
CA TYR A 129 4.77 -3.82 0.78
C TYR A 129 5.03 -4.60 2.07
N TYR A 130 4.31 -4.31 3.16
CA TYR A 130 4.52 -4.94 4.46
C TYR A 130 3.30 -4.80 5.39
N PRO A 131 3.16 -5.68 6.41
CA PRO A 131 2.12 -5.53 7.43
C PRO A 131 2.45 -4.42 8.42
N VAL A 132 1.43 -3.94 9.14
CA VAL A 132 1.58 -2.94 10.20
C VAL A 132 1.13 -3.51 11.54
N ARG A 133 1.90 -3.23 12.60
CA ARG A 133 1.57 -3.61 13.98
C ARG A 133 1.46 -2.36 14.84
N ILE A 134 0.36 -2.24 15.59
CA ILE A 134 0.03 -1.05 16.38
C ILE A 134 0.01 -1.37 17.86
N GLY A 135 0.74 -0.58 18.63
CA GLY A 135 0.69 -0.56 20.09
C GLY A 135 0.09 0.74 20.62
N ALA A 136 -0.64 0.68 21.71
CA ALA A 136 -1.22 1.84 22.37
C ALA A 136 -0.15 2.69 23.08
N GLY A 137 -0.39 3.99 23.16
CA GLY A 137 0.49 4.95 23.83
C GLY A 137 1.74 5.30 23.05
N ALA A 138 2.64 6.05 23.70
CA ALA A 138 3.92 6.40 23.11
C ALA A 138 4.80 5.14 22.98
N GLY A 139 5.36 4.94 21.80
CA GLY A 139 6.30 3.85 21.56
C GLY A 139 7.66 4.10 22.20
N PRO A 140 8.49 3.05 22.31
CA PRO A 140 9.88 3.21 22.70
C PRO A 140 10.60 4.16 21.75
N ALA A 141 11.51 4.98 22.29
CA ALA A 141 12.28 5.96 21.51
C ALA A 141 13.22 5.32 20.46
N ALA A 142 13.48 4.02 20.61
CA ALA A 142 14.29 3.21 19.71
C ALA A 142 13.45 2.05 19.16
N GLY A 143 13.30 1.93 17.85
CA GLY A 143 12.65 0.79 17.21
C GLY A 143 11.58 1.10 16.17
N ALA A 144 11.37 2.38 15.85
CA ALA A 144 10.66 2.68 14.62
C ALA A 144 11.47 2.16 13.43
N PRO A 145 10.80 1.62 12.38
CA PRO A 145 11.49 1.23 11.15
C PRO A 145 12.49 2.31 10.77
N THR A 146 13.72 1.91 10.51
CA THR A 146 14.79 2.82 10.10
C THR A 146 14.39 3.41 8.76
N GLY A 147 14.02 4.65 8.73
CA GLY A 147 13.52 5.33 7.56
C GLY A 147 12.93 6.67 8.01
N HIS A 148 12.13 7.25 7.16
CA HIS A 148 11.60 8.61 7.31
C HIS A 148 10.78 8.89 8.57
N HIS A 149 10.20 7.87 9.19
CA HIS A 149 9.36 8.02 10.39
C HIS A 149 10.10 8.45 11.66
N ARG A 150 11.44 8.36 11.69
CA ARG A 150 12.25 8.68 12.88
C ARG A 150 12.19 10.14 13.32
N ARG A 151 11.83 11.07 12.41
CA ARG A 151 11.95 12.53 12.64
C ARG A 151 10.65 13.28 12.75
N VAL A 152 9.52 12.61 12.67
CA VAL A 152 8.22 13.30 12.58
C VAL A 152 7.69 13.61 13.96
N ALA A 153 7.77 14.88 14.37
CA ALA A 153 7.19 15.35 15.63
C ALA A 153 5.68 15.05 15.76
N ALA A 154 4.98 15.03 14.63
CA ALA A 154 3.55 14.69 14.56
C ALA A 154 3.24 13.27 15.06
N LEU A 155 4.14 12.29 14.85
CA LEU A 155 3.94 10.92 15.34
C LEU A 155 3.91 10.85 16.87
N LYS A 156 4.62 11.72 17.56
CA LYS A 156 4.61 11.80 19.04
C LYS A 156 3.28 12.29 19.59
N ARG A 157 2.43 12.89 18.76
CA ARG A 157 1.08 13.39 19.13
C ARG A 157 0.00 12.34 18.93
N LEU A 158 0.33 11.19 18.32
CA LEU A 158 -0.63 10.10 18.13
C LEU A 158 -0.75 9.29 19.43
N PRO A 159 -1.95 8.77 19.72
CA PRO A 159 -2.19 7.94 20.90
C PRO A 159 -1.70 6.49 20.75
N PHE A 160 -0.97 6.20 19.69
CA PHE A 160 -0.44 4.88 19.34
C PHE A 160 0.92 5.00 18.65
N HIS A 161 1.61 3.89 18.55
CA HIS A 161 2.89 3.78 17.84
C HIS A 161 2.91 2.58 16.90
N LEU A 162 3.77 2.65 15.89
CA LEU A 162 4.12 1.50 15.05
C LEU A 162 5.04 0.57 15.87
N ALA A 163 4.57 -0.65 16.13
CA ALA A 163 5.35 -1.67 16.80
C ALA A 163 6.12 -2.51 15.77
N ASP A 164 7.24 -3.06 16.20
CA ASP A 164 8.13 -3.84 15.37
C ASP A 164 7.64 -5.29 15.11
N PHE A 165 8.24 -5.92 14.09
CA PHE A 165 8.12 -7.33 13.74
C PHE A 165 9.51 -7.99 13.82
N PRO A 166 10.03 -8.27 15.03
CA PRO A 166 11.36 -8.83 15.18
C PRO A 166 11.52 -10.24 14.61
N GLU A 167 10.39 -10.93 14.39
CA GLU A 167 10.32 -12.28 13.85
C GLU A 167 10.56 -12.38 12.33
N PHE A 168 10.53 -11.26 11.61
CA PHE A 168 10.71 -11.26 10.14
C PHE A 168 12.05 -10.65 9.73
N PRO A 169 12.69 -11.19 8.66
CA PRO A 169 13.81 -10.54 8.01
C PRO A 169 13.38 -9.18 7.44
N ARG A 170 14.35 -8.37 7.00
CA ARG A 170 14.10 -6.99 6.60
C ARG A 170 14.65 -6.68 5.23
N THR A 171 13.94 -5.83 4.51
CA THR A 171 14.42 -5.19 3.29
C THR A 171 15.52 -4.17 3.59
N GLY A 172 16.20 -3.67 2.58
CA GLY A 172 17.14 -2.55 2.72
C GLY A 172 16.52 -1.27 3.26
N PHE A 173 15.21 -1.10 3.09
CA PHE A 173 14.44 0.00 3.70
C PHE A 173 14.10 -0.25 5.19
N GLY A 174 14.38 -1.45 5.69
CA GLY A 174 14.05 -1.87 7.06
C GLY A 174 12.61 -2.35 7.25
N TRP A 175 11.87 -2.61 6.17
CA TRP A 175 10.52 -3.15 6.23
C TRP A 175 10.54 -4.66 6.47
N PRO A 176 9.59 -5.22 7.25
CA PRO A 176 9.51 -6.66 7.46
C PRO A 176 9.15 -7.39 6.16
N ILE A 177 9.86 -8.47 5.86
CA ILE A 177 9.56 -9.38 4.74
C ILE A 177 8.59 -10.43 5.25
N ALA A 178 7.31 -10.28 4.94
CA ALA A 178 6.24 -11.10 5.51
C ALA A 178 5.20 -11.50 4.43
N PRO A 179 5.55 -12.41 3.49
CA PRO A 179 4.72 -12.77 2.35
C PRO A 179 3.31 -13.25 2.72
N ALA A 180 3.18 -14.08 3.77
CA ALA A 180 1.90 -14.62 4.23
C ALA A 180 0.88 -13.53 4.63
N HIS A 181 1.34 -12.32 4.95
CA HIS A 181 0.45 -11.20 5.27
C HIS A 181 -0.25 -10.62 4.05
N LEU A 182 0.28 -10.82 2.84
CA LEU A 182 -0.45 -10.46 1.61
C LEU A 182 -1.70 -11.35 1.46
N GLY A 183 -1.57 -12.66 1.68
CA GLY A 183 -2.72 -13.56 1.74
C GLY A 183 -3.73 -13.13 2.81
N THR A 184 -3.26 -12.75 4.00
CA THR A 184 -4.12 -12.19 5.06
C THR A 184 -4.87 -10.94 4.59
N LEU A 185 -4.22 -10.06 3.84
CA LEU A 185 -4.86 -8.87 3.29
C LEU A 185 -5.96 -9.22 2.28
N LEU A 186 -5.70 -10.18 1.38
CA LEU A 186 -6.71 -10.65 0.41
C LEU A 186 -7.95 -11.23 1.11
N VAL A 187 -7.75 -12.02 2.18
CA VAL A 187 -8.86 -12.50 3.03
C VAL A 187 -9.64 -11.33 3.63
N GLN A 188 -8.95 -10.33 4.21
CA GLN A 188 -9.60 -9.16 4.80
C GLN A 188 -10.37 -8.34 3.76
N MET A 189 -9.86 -8.23 2.53
CA MET A 189 -10.56 -7.54 1.41
C MET A 189 -11.84 -8.29 1.04
N ARG A 190 -11.76 -9.62 0.82
CA ARG A 190 -12.92 -10.46 0.53
C ARG A 190 -13.99 -10.36 1.63
N ASP A 191 -13.60 -10.57 2.88
CA ASP A 191 -14.53 -10.62 4.01
C ASP A 191 -15.21 -9.27 4.27
N ARG A 192 -14.53 -8.17 3.92
CA ARG A 192 -15.02 -6.80 4.12
C ARG A 192 -15.92 -6.31 2.99
N TYR A 193 -15.56 -6.61 1.75
CA TYR A 193 -16.20 -6.01 0.59
C TYR A 193 -17.08 -6.99 -0.19
N GLY A 194 -16.89 -8.31 -0.03
CA GLY A 194 -17.73 -9.34 -0.64
C GLY A 194 -17.95 -9.07 -2.14
N ASP A 195 -19.21 -9.12 -2.56
CA ASP A 195 -19.60 -8.94 -3.97
C ASP A 195 -19.31 -7.54 -4.54
N THR A 196 -18.97 -6.55 -3.69
CA THR A 196 -18.58 -5.21 -4.16
C THR A 196 -17.10 -5.10 -4.50
N LEU A 197 -16.30 -6.15 -4.23
CA LEU A 197 -14.89 -6.19 -4.55
C LEU A 197 -14.69 -6.57 -6.02
N PRO A 198 -14.23 -5.65 -6.89
CA PRO A 198 -13.91 -6.03 -8.26
C PRO A 198 -12.61 -6.84 -8.32
N PRO A 199 -12.25 -7.39 -9.50
CA PRO A 199 -10.96 -8.06 -9.70
C PRO A 199 -9.79 -7.23 -9.15
N ILE A 200 -8.89 -7.87 -8.40
CA ILE A 200 -7.72 -7.22 -7.81
C ILE A 200 -6.53 -7.29 -8.79
N LEU A 201 -5.91 -6.14 -9.02
CA LEU A 201 -4.56 -6.05 -9.57
C LEU A 201 -3.60 -5.67 -8.45
N ILE A 202 -2.58 -6.49 -8.16
CA ILE A 202 -1.45 -6.02 -7.35
C ILE A 202 -0.67 -5.04 -8.22
N THR A 203 -0.89 -3.75 -7.99
CA THR A 203 -0.33 -2.66 -8.80
C THR A 203 1.07 -2.26 -8.35
N GLU A 204 1.43 -2.57 -7.12
CA GLU A 204 2.79 -2.43 -6.64
C GLU A 204 3.09 -3.50 -5.58
N ASN A 205 4.20 -4.20 -5.77
CA ASN A 205 4.89 -5.00 -4.76
C ASN A 205 6.38 -5.02 -5.09
N GLY A 206 7.23 -4.79 -4.10
CA GLY A 206 8.67 -4.74 -4.30
C GLY A 206 9.43 -4.38 -3.03
N ALA A 207 10.74 -4.45 -3.11
CA ALA A 207 11.62 -4.14 -2.01
C ALA A 207 12.94 -3.54 -2.50
N SER A 208 13.56 -2.71 -1.67
CA SER A 208 14.94 -2.28 -1.87
C SER A 208 15.89 -3.20 -1.12
N PHE A 209 17.04 -3.43 -1.72
CA PHE A 209 18.17 -4.12 -1.09
C PHE A 209 19.45 -3.31 -1.33
N PRO A 210 20.50 -3.51 -0.49
CA PRO A 210 21.77 -2.85 -0.71
C PRO A 210 22.38 -3.24 -2.06
N GLU A 211 22.78 -2.25 -2.83
CA GLU A 211 23.41 -2.44 -4.15
C GLU A 211 24.58 -1.46 -4.30
N PRO A 212 25.58 -1.77 -5.13
CA PRO A 212 26.63 -0.82 -5.47
C PRO A 212 26.07 0.42 -6.16
N ALA A 213 26.73 1.56 -6.01
CA ALA A 213 26.34 2.80 -6.67
C ALA A 213 26.47 2.73 -8.20
N SER A 214 27.51 2.04 -8.66
CA SER A 214 27.79 1.76 -10.09
C SER A 214 28.22 0.31 -10.25
N THR A 215 28.11 -0.23 -11.48
CA THR A 215 28.48 -1.62 -11.80
C THR A 215 28.99 -1.72 -13.22
N ASP A 216 30.04 -2.51 -13.43
CA ASP A 216 30.59 -2.84 -14.76
C ASP A 216 30.03 -4.17 -15.32
N GLY A 217 29.03 -4.76 -14.68
CA GLY A 217 28.46 -6.05 -15.07
C GLY A 217 27.11 -6.39 -14.44
N PRO A 218 26.63 -7.62 -14.63
CA PRO A 218 25.36 -8.06 -14.06
C PRO A 218 25.32 -7.92 -12.54
N ILE A 219 24.19 -7.43 -12.03
CA ILE A 219 23.90 -7.32 -10.60
C ILE A 219 23.12 -8.54 -10.17
N ASP A 220 23.68 -9.30 -9.23
CA ASP A 220 22.95 -10.34 -8.51
C ASP A 220 22.13 -9.68 -7.40
N ASP A 221 20.81 -9.73 -7.56
CA ASP A 221 19.82 -9.28 -6.57
C ASP A 221 18.88 -10.44 -6.20
N SER A 222 19.43 -11.60 -5.92
CA SER A 222 18.71 -12.83 -5.54
C SER A 222 17.75 -12.60 -4.36
N GLU A 223 18.11 -11.77 -3.38
CA GLU A 223 17.20 -11.40 -2.27
C GLU A 223 15.90 -10.74 -2.78
N ARG A 224 15.95 -9.98 -3.87
CA ARG A 224 14.76 -9.40 -4.50
C ARG A 224 13.94 -10.47 -5.20
N ILE A 225 14.59 -11.43 -5.87
CA ILE A 225 13.91 -12.57 -6.50
C ILE A 225 13.15 -13.35 -5.43
N ASP A 226 13.81 -13.70 -4.32
CA ASP A 226 13.21 -14.43 -3.20
C ASP A 226 12.01 -13.67 -2.61
N TYR A 227 12.14 -12.34 -2.43
CA TYR A 227 11.05 -11.49 -1.97
C TYR A 227 9.85 -11.55 -2.92
N LEU A 228 10.07 -11.33 -4.22
CA LEU A 228 9.00 -11.27 -5.21
C LEU A 228 8.34 -12.66 -5.39
N ALA A 229 9.13 -13.72 -5.46
CA ALA A 229 8.64 -15.09 -5.61
C ALA A 229 7.76 -15.48 -4.42
N ALA A 230 8.23 -15.27 -3.19
CA ALA A 230 7.47 -15.62 -1.98
C ALA A 230 6.16 -14.83 -1.85
N HIS A 231 6.14 -13.54 -2.24
CA HIS A 231 4.90 -12.75 -2.21
C HIS A 231 3.91 -13.16 -3.29
N LEU A 232 4.39 -13.44 -4.51
CA LEU A 232 3.56 -13.94 -5.61
C LEU A 232 2.96 -15.32 -5.27
N GLU A 233 3.78 -16.25 -4.77
CA GLU A 233 3.34 -17.57 -4.32
C GLU A 233 2.26 -17.46 -3.24
N SER A 234 2.51 -16.65 -2.18
CA SER A 234 1.54 -16.43 -1.10
C SER A 234 0.20 -15.86 -1.61
N ALA A 235 0.23 -14.96 -2.59
CA ALA A 235 -0.99 -14.42 -3.17
C ALA A 235 -1.75 -15.47 -3.99
N LEU A 236 -1.06 -16.23 -4.84
CA LEU A 236 -1.66 -17.28 -5.67
C LEU A 236 -2.24 -18.40 -4.83
N ASP A 237 -1.50 -18.90 -3.82
CA ASP A 237 -1.98 -19.94 -2.90
C ASP A 237 -3.21 -19.48 -2.12
N SER A 238 -3.25 -18.19 -1.77
CA SER A 238 -4.39 -17.64 -1.01
C SER A 238 -5.69 -17.64 -1.81
N VAL A 239 -5.63 -17.38 -3.11
CA VAL A 239 -6.82 -17.31 -4.00
C VAL A 239 -7.12 -18.63 -4.71
N ALA A 240 -6.22 -19.61 -4.63
CA ALA A 240 -6.42 -20.94 -5.22
C ALA A 240 -7.67 -21.65 -4.65
N PRO A 241 -8.22 -22.65 -5.35
CA PRO A 241 -9.28 -23.50 -4.81
C PRO A 241 -8.89 -24.12 -3.46
N GLY A 242 -9.72 -23.92 -2.43
CA GLY A 242 -9.43 -24.31 -1.04
C GLY A 242 -8.50 -23.36 -0.29
N GLY A 243 -8.00 -22.32 -0.92
CA GLY A 243 -7.19 -21.29 -0.28
C GLY A 243 -8.00 -20.35 0.61
N PRO A 244 -7.35 -19.67 1.57
CA PRO A 244 -8.04 -18.85 2.57
C PRO A 244 -8.77 -17.63 1.98
N ALA A 245 -8.37 -17.15 0.80
CA ALA A 245 -9.01 -16.05 0.07
C ALA A 245 -9.69 -16.54 -1.22
N GLU A 246 -10.09 -17.82 -1.28
CA GLU A 246 -10.87 -18.35 -2.40
C GLU A 246 -12.08 -17.44 -2.68
N GLY A 247 -12.34 -17.21 -3.98
CA GLY A 247 -13.36 -16.29 -4.47
C GLY A 247 -12.87 -14.88 -4.75
N VAL A 248 -11.64 -14.52 -4.38
CA VAL A 248 -10.98 -13.29 -4.84
C VAL A 248 -10.41 -13.52 -6.24
N GLU A 249 -10.81 -12.71 -7.20
CA GLU A 249 -10.19 -12.70 -8.52
C GLU A 249 -8.90 -11.87 -8.49
N LEU A 250 -7.74 -12.55 -8.55
CA LEU A 250 -6.45 -11.91 -8.70
C LEU A 250 -6.10 -11.83 -10.19
N ALA A 251 -6.34 -10.66 -10.79
CA ALA A 251 -6.28 -10.47 -12.24
C ALA A 251 -4.87 -10.13 -12.76
N GLY A 252 -3.95 -9.70 -11.90
CA GLY A 252 -2.59 -9.38 -12.34
C GLY A 252 -1.67 -8.91 -11.22
N TRP A 253 -0.38 -8.79 -11.59
CA TRP A 253 0.69 -8.40 -10.69
C TRP A 253 1.69 -7.48 -11.39
N PHE A 254 2.06 -6.38 -10.73
CA PHE A 254 3.08 -5.44 -11.18
C PHE A 254 4.14 -5.27 -10.10
N VAL A 255 5.40 -5.26 -10.52
CA VAL A 255 6.52 -5.04 -9.61
C VAL A 255 6.79 -3.54 -9.46
N TRP A 256 6.97 -3.09 -8.24
CA TRP A 256 7.59 -1.80 -7.96
C TRP A 256 9.09 -2.01 -7.76
N THR A 257 9.97 -1.66 -8.72
CA THR A 257 9.67 -0.88 -9.92
C THR A 257 10.56 -1.36 -11.08
N LEU A 258 10.30 -0.93 -12.31
CA LEU A 258 11.12 -1.32 -13.45
C LEU A 258 12.54 -0.72 -13.35
N LEU A 259 12.65 0.60 -13.14
CA LEU A 259 13.92 1.33 -13.07
C LEU A 259 14.14 1.87 -11.65
N ASP A 260 15.39 1.86 -11.16
CA ASP A 260 15.73 2.65 -9.98
C ASP A 260 15.32 4.12 -10.20
N ASN A 261 14.72 4.73 -9.19
CA ASN A 261 14.17 6.08 -9.29
C ASN A 261 14.26 6.85 -7.98
N PHE A 262 13.66 8.03 -7.95
CA PHE A 262 13.55 8.88 -6.78
C PHE A 262 12.51 8.34 -5.80
N GLU A 263 12.96 7.79 -4.66
CA GLU A 263 12.11 7.19 -3.64
C GLU A 263 11.69 8.23 -2.59
N TRP A 264 10.76 9.11 -2.94
CA TRP A 264 10.17 10.12 -2.05
C TRP A 264 11.23 10.82 -1.17
N ALA A 265 11.04 10.83 0.15
CA ALA A 265 11.97 11.47 1.09
C ALA A 265 13.30 10.71 1.27
N ALA A 266 13.45 9.50 0.73
CA ALA A 266 14.73 8.78 0.65
C ALA A 266 15.61 9.24 -0.52
N GLY A 267 15.03 10.00 -1.46
CA GLY A 267 15.76 10.41 -2.65
C GLY A 267 16.23 9.21 -3.46
N TYR A 268 17.50 9.19 -3.83
CA TYR A 268 18.11 8.13 -4.63
C TYR A 268 18.86 7.08 -3.81
N THR A 269 18.64 7.03 -2.48
CA THR A 269 19.36 6.10 -1.59
C THR A 269 18.78 4.70 -1.56
N GLN A 270 17.58 4.49 -2.11
CA GLN A 270 16.87 3.21 -2.14
C GLN A 270 16.73 2.71 -3.57
N ARG A 271 17.08 1.44 -3.78
CA ARG A 271 17.11 0.79 -5.07
C ARG A 271 16.00 -0.24 -5.18
N PHE A 272 14.86 0.11 -5.78
CA PHE A 272 13.71 -0.77 -6.00
C PHE A 272 13.66 -1.39 -7.39
N GLY A 273 14.42 -0.84 -8.34
CA GLY A 273 14.38 -1.23 -9.75
C GLY A 273 14.78 -2.68 -9.99
N LEU A 274 14.11 -3.32 -10.96
CA LEU A 274 14.59 -4.52 -11.62
C LEU A 274 15.79 -4.22 -12.53
N VAL A 275 15.90 -2.96 -12.91
CA VAL A 275 17.00 -2.42 -13.71
C VAL A 275 17.72 -1.37 -12.89
N HIS A 276 19.01 -1.55 -12.70
CA HIS A 276 19.88 -0.57 -12.08
C HIS A 276 20.01 0.67 -12.97
N VAL A 277 19.97 1.86 -12.34
CA VAL A 277 20.25 3.13 -13.01
C VAL A 277 21.44 3.78 -12.33
N ASP A 278 22.51 3.97 -13.07
CA ASP A 278 23.58 4.88 -12.69
C ASP A 278 23.04 6.32 -12.79
N PHE A 279 22.91 7.01 -11.67
CA PHE A 279 22.26 8.32 -11.65
C PHE A 279 23.16 9.46 -12.18
N ASP A 280 24.45 9.20 -12.37
CA ASP A 280 25.39 10.18 -12.95
C ASP A 280 25.43 10.07 -14.47
N THR A 281 25.48 8.84 -15.00
CA THR A 281 25.59 8.56 -16.45
C THR A 281 24.23 8.25 -17.10
N LEU A 282 23.22 7.89 -16.31
CA LEU A 282 21.91 7.40 -16.72
C LEU A 282 21.99 6.04 -17.48
N GLU A 283 23.09 5.33 -17.35
CA GLU A 283 23.22 3.96 -17.87
C GLU A 283 22.27 3.01 -17.13
N ARG A 284 21.73 2.04 -17.85
CA ARG A 284 20.74 1.10 -17.37
C ARG A 284 21.25 -0.33 -17.50
N THR A 285 21.36 -1.05 -16.38
CA THR A 285 21.86 -2.42 -16.34
C THR A 285 20.75 -3.32 -15.76
N PRO A 286 20.18 -4.25 -16.56
CA PRO A 286 19.22 -5.23 -16.04
C PRO A 286 19.87 -6.06 -14.93
N LYS A 287 19.10 -6.28 -13.83
CA LYS A 287 19.51 -7.12 -12.70
C LYS A 287 19.04 -8.57 -12.91
N ALA A 288 19.49 -9.49 -12.07
CA ALA A 288 19.04 -10.89 -12.10
C ALA A 288 17.51 -11.01 -11.94
N SER A 289 16.89 -10.17 -11.11
CA SER A 289 15.45 -10.10 -10.93
C SER A 289 14.68 -9.69 -12.20
N PHE A 290 15.26 -8.86 -13.07
CA PHE A 290 14.65 -8.55 -14.36
C PHE A 290 14.58 -9.78 -15.25
N GLU A 291 15.67 -10.53 -15.32
CA GLU A 291 15.74 -11.74 -16.14
C GLU A 291 14.80 -12.84 -15.59
N TRP A 292 14.75 -13.00 -14.27
CA TRP A 292 13.80 -13.89 -13.61
C TRP A 292 12.35 -13.56 -13.99
N LEU A 293 11.93 -12.30 -13.88
CA LEU A 293 10.57 -11.89 -14.20
C LEU A 293 10.27 -12.06 -15.71
N ARG A 294 11.24 -11.75 -16.59
CA ARG A 294 11.11 -11.99 -18.04
C ARG A 294 10.86 -13.45 -18.36
N GLN A 295 11.58 -14.37 -17.69
CA GLN A 295 11.38 -15.81 -17.88
C GLN A 295 10.03 -16.28 -17.34
N LEU A 296 9.60 -15.78 -16.19
CA LEU A 296 8.31 -16.10 -15.58
C LEU A 296 7.15 -15.69 -16.50
N THR A 297 7.17 -14.48 -17.04
CA THR A 297 6.14 -13.97 -17.95
C THR A 297 6.10 -14.74 -19.25
N ALA A 298 7.26 -15.04 -19.85
CA ALA A 298 7.35 -15.85 -21.07
C ALA A 298 6.88 -17.32 -20.87
N ALA A 299 7.06 -17.89 -19.68
CA ALA A 299 6.54 -19.21 -19.36
C ALA A 299 5.01 -19.24 -19.31
N ARG A 300 4.39 -18.19 -18.73
CA ARG A 300 2.94 -18.04 -18.66
C ARG A 300 2.29 -17.93 -20.05
N GLU A 301 2.88 -17.15 -20.94
CA GLU A 301 2.38 -17.01 -22.33
C GLU A 301 2.36 -18.36 -23.06
N ARG A 302 3.39 -19.20 -22.88
CA ARG A 302 3.44 -20.55 -23.48
C ARG A 302 2.38 -21.51 -22.92
N THR A 303 1.93 -21.29 -21.68
CA THR A 303 0.91 -22.15 -21.06
C THR A 303 -0.51 -21.71 -21.42
N ALA A 304 -0.67 -20.45 -21.81
CA ALA A 304 -1.95 -19.86 -22.19
C ALA A 304 -2.27 -19.98 -23.71
N ALA A 305 -1.29 -20.34 -24.53
CA ALA A 305 -1.40 -20.60 -25.97
C ALA A 305 -1.67 -22.08 -26.25
#